data_32ca24029f7a1fa5ce89e90cca457188
#
_entry.id   32ca24029f7a1fa5ce89e90cca457188
#
_cell.length_a   1.000
_cell.length_b   1.000
_cell.length_c   1.000
_cell.angle_alpha   90.00
_cell.angle_beta   90.00
_cell.angle_gamma   90.00
#
_symmetry.space_group_name_H-M   'P 1'
#
loop_
_entity.id
_entity.type
_entity.pdbx_description
1 polymer ?
#
loop_
_entity_poly.entity_id
_entity_poly.type
_entity_poly.pdbx_seq_one_letter_code
_entity_poly.pdbx_strand_id
1 'polypeptide(L)'
;MKGRKSSKTINDLLKDLQLMKGRDRVQMLVRHTHDFIAMEDPSLIENQSVKYDCSLFAVGSHQKKRPDNLVLGRVFDGHILDMFELGVVDFKGTDQFEAPKHINSDMKPILIFQGEHFESSDKHKRLKSLLIGK
;
A
#
# COMPACT_ATOMS: atom_id res chain seq x y z
N MET A 1 -5.12 4.11 4.02
CA MET A 1 -6.36 4.00 4.84
C MET A 1 -6.18 2.90 5.89
N LYS A 2 -6.91 2.98 6.99
CA LYS A 2 -6.97 1.92 8.02
C LYS A 2 -8.33 1.25 8.00
N GLY A 3 -8.35 -0.09 8.06
CA GLY A 3 -9.56 -0.84 8.36
C GLY A 3 -9.98 -0.71 9.83
N ARG A 4 -11.06 -1.38 10.22
CA ARG A 4 -11.67 -1.32 11.57
C ARG A 4 -10.68 -1.60 12.69
N LYS A 5 -9.79 -2.57 12.52
CA LYS A 5 -8.70 -2.89 13.43
C LYS A 5 -7.37 -2.81 12.67
N SER A 6 -6.34 -2.28 13.32
CA SER A 6 -4.98 -2.24 12.80
C SER A 6 -3.99 -2.58 13.89
N SER A 7 -2.88 -3.24 13.54
CA SER A 7 -1.75 -3.51 14.43
C SER A 7 -0.74 -2.37 14.41
N LYS A 8 0.23 -2.42 15.35
CA LYS A 8 1.38 -1.52 15.31
C LYS A 8 2.17 -1.69 14.00
N THR A 9 2.44 -2.94 13.60
CA THR A 9 3.12 -3.30 12.35
C THR A 9 2.48 -2.62 11.13
N ILE A 10 1.16 -2.76 10.98
CA ILE A 10 0.44 -2.12 9.88
C ILE A 10 0.50 -0.59 9.93
N ASN A 11 0.40 -0.02 11.13
CA ASN A 11 0.49 1.43 11.28
C ASN A 11 1.87 1.96 10.88
N ASP A 12 2.93 1.28 11.27
CA ASP A 12 4.30 1.66 10.96
C ASP A 12 4.59 1.44 9.47
N LEU A 13 4.13 0.32 8.89
CA LEU A 13 4.21 0.08 7.44
C LEU A 13 3.53 1.18 6.61
N LEU A 14 2.33 1.61 6.98
CA LEU A 14 1.63 2.69 6.26
C LEU A 14 2.37 4.03 6.36
N LYS A 15 3.03 4.32 7.49
CA LYS A 15 3.90 5.49 7.63
C LYS A 15 5.13 5.40 6.74
N ASP A 16 5.76 4.23 6.68
CA ASP A 16 6.93 4.00 5.84
C ASP A 16 6.59 4.12 4.35
N LEU A 17 5.44 3.58 3.92
CA LEU A 17 4.95 3.78 2.56
C LEU A 17 4.72 5.26 2.24
N GLN A 18 4.18 6.04 3.21
CA GLN A 18 4.03 7.48 3.06
C GLN A 18 5.38 8.19 2.91
N LEU A 19 6.35 7.82 3.72
CA LEU A 19 7.71 8.39 3.65
C LEU A 19 8.36 8.11 2.30
N MET A 20 8.28 6.87 1.81
CA MET A 20 8.86 6.47 0.52
C MET A 20 8.20 7.16 -0.67
N LYS A 21 6.89 7.39 -0.61
CA LYS A 21 6.17 8.07 -1.70
C LYS A 21 6.33 9.60 -1.67
N GLY A 22 6.70 10.15 -0.52
CA GLY A 22 6.72 11.58 -0.23
C GLY A 22 5.43 12.03 0.46
N ARG A 23 5.58 12.73 1.59
CA ARG A 23 4.44 13.12 2.44
C ARG A 23 3.41 13.97 1.71
N ASP A 24 3.86 14.83 0.82
CA ASP A 24 3.03 15.77 0.06
C ASP A 24 2.19 15.09 -1.02
N ARG A 25 2.55 13.86 -1.39
CA ARG A 25 1.90 13.08 -2.46
C ARG A 25 0.97 12.00 -1.93
N VAL A 26 0.77 11.94 -0.61
CA VAL A 26 -0.02 10.88 0.03
C VAL A 26 -1.08 11.46 0.94
N GLN A 27 -2.34 11.20 0.62
CA GLN A 27 -3.46 11.49 1.50
C GLN A 27 -3.63 10.36 2.54
N MET A 28 -3.30 10.66 3.79
CA MET A 28 -3.44 9.70 4.90
C MET A 28 -4.83 9.75 5.53
N LEU A 29 -5.62 8.70 5.36
CA LEU A 29 -6.94 8.53 5.95
C LEU A 29 -6.86 7.57 7.14
N VAL A 30 -6.23 8.03 8.23
CA VAL A 30 -5.95 7.19 9.42
C VAL A 30 -6.63 7.66 10.69
N ARG A 31 -7.27 8.83 10.68
CA ARG A 31 -7.95 9.40 11.86
C ARG A 31 -9.21 8.63 12.23
N HIS A 32 -9.88 8.08 11.23
CA HIS A 32 -11.08 7.27 11.43
C HIS A 32 -10.80 5.84 10.95
N THR A 33 -11.27 4.88 11.71
CA THR A 33 -11.30 3.49 11.27
C THR A 33 -12.53 3.30 10.39
N HIS A 34 -12.34 2.62 9.28
CA HIS A 34 -13.42 2.29 8.36
C HIS A 34 -13.80 0.83 8.52
N ASP A 35 -15.08 0.56 8.78
CA ASP A 35 -15.60 -0.80 8.93
C ASP A 35 -15.93 -1.36 7.55
N PHE A 36 -14.92 -1.76 6.82
CA PHE A 36 -15.05 -2.36 5.50
C PHE A 36 -13.94 -3.36 5.23
N ILE A 37 -14.19 -4.28 4.33
CA ILE A 37 -13.21 -5.24 3.81
C ILE A 37 -12.95 -4.85 2.34
N ALA A 38 -11.76 -4.33 2.05
CA ALA A 38 -11.42 -3.78 0.75
C ALA A 38 -11.67 -4.75 -0.43
N MET A 39 -11.46 -6.05 -0.18
CA MET A 39 -11.66 -7.08 -1.21
C MET A 39 -13.14 -7.47 -1.42
N GLU A 40 -14.02 -7.16 -0.48
CA GLU A 40 -15.43 -7.50 -0.54
C GLU A 40 -16.29 -6.31 -1.00
N ASP A 41 -15.96 -5.10 -0.52
CA ASP A 41 -16.67 -3.88 -0.88
C ASP A 41 -15.68 -2.74 -1.17
N PRO A 42 -15.36 -2.46 -2.43
CA PRO A 42 -14.44 -1.41 -2.83
C PRO A 42 -15.08 -0.01 -2.86
N SER A 43 -16.39 0.13 -2.69
CA SER A 43 -17.14 1.39 -2.87
C SER A 43 -16.55 2.55 -2.09
N LEU A 44 -16.09 2.29 -0.85
CA LEU A 44 -15.46 3.33 -0.04
C LEU A 44 -14.14 3.80 -0.66
N ILE A 45 -13.36 2.90 -1.22
CA ILE A 45 -12.08 3.24 -1.87
C ILE A 45 -12.33 4.08 -3.11
N GLU A 46 -13.30 3.68 -3.94
CA GLU A 46 -13.68 4.39 -5.16
C GLU A 46 -14.15 5.81 -4.83
N ASN A 47 -15.04 5.96 -3.83
CA ASN A 47 -15.50 7.27 -3.37
C ASN A 47 -14.36 8.16 -2.84
N GLN A 48 -13.43 7.59 -2.07
CA GLN A 48 -12.28 8.35 -1.56
C GLN A 48 -11.29 8.69 -2.69
N SER A 49 -11.10 7.80 -3.66
CA SER A 49 -10.28 8.06 -4.85
C SER A 49 -10.76 9.29 -5.62
N VAL A 50 -12.06 9.36 -5.91
CA VAL A 50 -12.67 10.51 -6.59
C VAL A 50 -12.54 11.77 -5.72
N LYS A 51 -12.85 11.69 -4.43
CA LYS A 51 -12.81 12.83 -3.51
C LYS A 51 -11.43 13.47 -3.38
N TYR A 52 -10.36 12.66 -3.39
CA TYR A 52 -8.99 13.12 -3.16
C TYR A 52 -8.13 13.09 -4.43
N ASP A 53 -8.71 12.77 -5.57
CA ASP A 53 -8.01 12.63 -6.86
C ASP A 53 -6.79 11.71 -6.77
N CYS A 54 -7.00 10.52 -6.20
CA CYS A 54 -5.93 9.54 -5.96
C CYS A 54 -6.16 8.28 -6.78
N SER A 55 -5.25 7.97 -7.69
CA SER A 55 -5.29 6.76 -8.52
C SER A 55 -4.68 5.51 -7.86
N LEU A 56 -3.96 5.68 -6.75
CA LEU A 56 -3.33 4.58 -5.99
C LEU A 56 -3.86 4.57 -4.56
N PHE A 57 -4.05 3.38 -4.02
CA PHE A 57 -4.44 3.24 -2.62
C PHE A 57 -3.69 2.13 -1.90
N ALA A 58 -3.59 2.29 -0.58
CA ALA A 58 -3.11 1.29 0.36
C ALA A 58 -4.07 1.21 1.54
N VAL A 59 -4.57 0.02 1.84
CA VAL A 59 -5.45 -0.25 2.99
C VAL A 59 -4.79 -1.26 3.90
N GLY A 60 -4.51 -0.84 5.12
CA GLY A 60 -3.94 -1.70 6.16
C GLY A 60 -5.01 -2.12 7.17
N SER A 61 -5.08 -3.40 7.49
CA SER A 61 -6.00 -3.96 8.49
C SER A 61 -5.36 -5.10 9.27
N HIS A 62 -5.94 -5.41 10.43
CA HIS A 62 -5.51 -6.55 11.24
C HIS A 62 -6.75 -7.26 11.80
N GLN A 63 -6.94 -8.51 11.46
CA GLN A 63 -8.03 -9.35 11.96
C GLN A 63 -7.50 -10.75 12.30
N LYS A 64 -8.18 -11.49 13.17
CA LYS A 64 -7.75 -12.84 13.56
C LYS A 64 -7.55 -13.78 12.38
N LYS A 65 -8.42 -13.70 11.36
CA LYS A 65 -8.34 -14.53 10.15
C LYS A 65 -7.36 -13.97 9.10
N ARG A 66 -7.04 -12.68 9.16
CA ARG A 66 -6.15 -11.97 8.23
C ARG A 66 -5.25 -11.04 9.04
N PRO A 67 -4.22 -11.58 9.74
CA PRO A 67 -3.30 -10.78 10.53
C PRO A 67 -2.41 -9.96 9.60
N ASP A 68 -2.12 -8.73 10.02
CA ASP A 68 -1.21 -7.79 9.34
C ASP A 68 -1.41 -7.76 7.81
N ASN A 69 -2.64 -7.43 7.44
CA ASN A 69 -3.10 -7.45 6.05
C ASN A 69 -2.92 -6.09 5.39
N LEU A 70 -2.34 -6.07 4.20
CA LEU A 70 -2.15 -4.91 3.36
C LEU A 70 -2.81 -5.14 2.00
N VAL A 71 -3.74 -4.28 1.61
CA VAL A 71 -4.30 -4.25 0.26
C VAL A 71 -3.75 -3.05 -0.48
N LEU A 72 -3.11 -3.30 -1.61
CA LEU A 72 -2.61 -2.29 -2.54
C LEU A 72 -3.40 -2.36 -3.84
N GLY A 73 -3.68 -1.23 -4.47
CA GLY A 73 -4.36 -1.25 -5.75
C GLY A 73 -4.38 0.08 -6.47
N ARG A 74 -5.02 0.03 -7.63
CA ARG A 74 -5.18 1.16 -8.55
C ARG A 74 -6.65 1.41 -8.83
N VAL A 75 -6.97 2.70 -8.99
CA VAL A 75 -8.29 3.17 -9.45
C VAL A 75 -8.09 3.89 -10.78
N PHE A 76 -8.98 3.64 -11.71
CA PHE A 76 -9.04 4.32 -12.99
C PHE A 76 -10.50 4.72 -13.26
N ASP A 77 -10.70 5.98 -13.62
CA ASP A 77 -12.03 6.55 -13.88
C ASP A 77 -13.07 6.28 -12.75
N GLY A 78 -12.61 6.41 -11.50
CA GLY A 78 -13.45 6.21 -10.32
C GLY A 78 -13.71 4.74 -9.95
N HIS A 79 -13.18 3.77 -10.68
CA HIS A 79 -13.40 2.35 -10.47
C HIS A 79 -12.08 1.60 -10.20
N ILE A 80 -12.17 0.52 -9.41
CA ILE A 80 -11.02 -0.34 -9.14
C ILE A 80 -10.52 -0.96 -10.46
N LEU A 81 -9.27 -0.71 -10.80
CA LEU A 81 -8.60 -1.34 -11.92
C LEU A 81 -8.02 -2.71 -11.53
N ASP A 82 -7.26 -2.73 -10.45
CA ASP A 82 -6.74 -3.95 -9.83
C ASP A 82 -6.44 -3.72 -8.36
N MET A 83 -6.40 -4.81 -7.58
CA MET A 83 -5.94 -4.79 -6.20
C MET A 83 -5.34 -6.12 -5.80
N PHE A 84 -4.39 -6.05 -4.86
CA PHE A 84 -3.62 -7.18 -4.34
C PHE A 84 -3.68 -7.19 -2.82
N GLU A 85 -4.05 -8.34 -2.27
CA GLU A 85 -4.03 -8.57 -0.83
C GLU A 85 -2.74 -9.29 -0.45
N LEU A 86 -2.01 -8.71 0.49
CA LEU A 86 -0.70 -9.16 0.95
C LEU A 86 -0.71 -9.35 2.46
N GLY A 87 -0.21 -10.48 2.94
CA GLY A 87 0.12 -10.68 4.36
C GLY A 87 1.51 -10.13 4.65
N VAL A 88 1.65 -9.34 5.71
CA VAL A 88 2.94 -8.78 6.13
C VAL A 88 3.61 -9.74 7.10
N VAL A 89 4.80 -10.21 6.74
CA VAL A 89 5.63 -11.13 7.54
C VAL A 89 6.99 -10.48 7.74
N ASP A 90 7.56 -10.61 8.94
CA ASP A 90 8.90 -10.11 9.29
C ASP A 90 9.15 -8.64 8.92
N PHE A 91 8.20 -7.78 9.27
CA PHE A 91 8.30 -6.36 9.00
C PHE A 91 9.50 -5.72 9.71
N LYS A 92 10.31 -5.01 8.92
CA LYS A 92 11.38 -4.14 9.41
C LYS A 92 11.09 -2.71 8.95
N GLY A 93 10.89 -1.82 9.91
CA GLY A 93 10.64 -0.41 9.66
C GLY A 93 11.88 0.32 9.14
N THR A 94 11.66 1.45 8.47
CA THR A 94 12.74 2.30 7.95
C THR A 94 13.70 2.79 9.02
N ASP A 95 13.24 2.89 10.28
CA ASP A 95 14.02 3.24 11.46
C ASP A 95 15.08 2.19 11.86
N GLN A 96 14.93 0.95 11.37
CA GLN A 96 15.88 -0.14 11.64
C GLN A 96 17.04 -0.22 10.62
N PHE A 97 17.02 0.64 9.60
CA PHE A 97 18.08 0.73 8.62
C PHE A 97 18.89 2.01 8.83
N GLU A 98 20.23 1.89 8.80
CA GLU A 98 21.08 3.06 8.77
C GLU A 98 20.88 3.80 7.43
N ALA A 99 20.31 5.01 7.51
CA ALA A 99 20.17 5.84 6.31
C ALA A 99 21.53 6.45 5.94
N PRO A 100 21.98 6.33 4.69
CA PRO A 100 23.14 7.08 4.21
C PRO A 100 22.89 8.59 4.38
N LYS A 101 23.88 9.33 4.86
CA LYS A 101 23.77 10.77 5.21
C LYS A 101 23.37 11.69 4.05
N HIS A 102 23.24 11.17 2.83
CA HIS A 102 23.02 11.95 1.59
C HIS A 102 21.78 11.51 0.78
N ILE A 103 20.82 10.81 1.38
CA ILE A 103 19.55 10.51 0.69
C ILE A 103 18.61 11.70 0.83
N ASN A 104 18.34 12.36 -0.29
CA ASN A 104 17.30 13.37 -0.37
C ASN A 104 15.92 12.67 -0.39
N SER A 105 14.96 13.24 0.32
CA SER A 105 13.57 12.73 0.40
C SER A 105 12.85 12.64 -0.97
N ASP A 106 13.36 13.31 -1.99
CA ASP A 106 12.78 13.33 -3.35
C ASP A 106 13.40 12.30 -4.32
N MET A 107 14.35 11.50 -3.86
CA MET A 107 14.94 10.45 -4.69
C MET A 107 13.91 9.34 -4.96
N LYS A 108 13.70 9.02 -6.23
CA LYS A 108 12.90 7.87 -6.62
C LYS A 108 13.66 6.57 -6.30
N PRO A 109 13.08 5.63 -5.55
CA PRO A 109 13.73 4.36 -5.26
C PRO A 109 13.88 3.52 -6.53
N ILE A 110 14.99 2.79 -6.61
CA ILE A 110 15.16 1.73 -7.61
C ILE A 110 14.48 0.48 -7.07
N LEU A 111 13.54 -0.08 -7.84
CA LEU A 111 12.85 -1.31 -7.51
C LEU A 111 13.52 -2.50 -8.18
N ILE A 112 14.01 -3.45 -7.39
CA ILE A 112 14.61 -4.70 -7.87
C ILE A 112 13.63 -5.84 -7.61
N PHE A 113 13.23 -6.54 -8.67
CA PHE A 113 12.36 -7.71 -8.60
C PHE A 113 13.19 -8.95 -8.85
N GLN A 114 13.27 -9.83 -7.86
CA GLN A 114 14.02 -11.07 -7.93
C GLN A 114 13.09 -12.27 -7.78
N GLY A 115 13.34 -13.32 -8.55
CA GLY A 115 12.60 -14.56 -8.51
C GLY A 115 11.82 -14.82 -9.79
N GLU A 116 11.80 -16.09 -10.20
CA GLU A 116 11.17 -16.59 -11.42
C GLU A 116 9.67 -16.25 -11.51
N HIS A 117 9.00 -16.13 -10.38
CA HIS A 117 7.57 -15.82 -10.33
C HIS A 117 7.23 -14.45 -10.94
N PHE A 118 8.15 -13.47 -10.89
CA PHE A 118 7.94 -12.16 -11.52
C PHE A 118 8.02 -12.21 -13.05
N GLU A 119 8.55 -13.29 -13.62
CA GLU A 119 8.65 -13.54 -15.07
C GLU A 119 7.58 -14.52 -15.58
N SER A 120 7.15 -15.48 -14.74
CA SER A 120 6.24 -16.56 -15.14
C SER A 120 4.79 -16.35 -14.74
N SER A 121 4.52 -15.75 -13.56
CA SER A 121 3.19 -15.61 -12.99
C SER A 121 2.53 -14.27 -13.35
N ASP A 122 1.34 -14.30 -13.96
CA ASP A 122 0.58 -13.10 -14.31
C ASP A 122 0.22 -12.24 -13.08
N LYS A 123 -0.08 -12.88 -11.96
CA LYS A 123 -0.34 -12.18 -10.69
C LYS A 123 0.87 -11.34 -10.26
N HIS A 124 2.07 -11.91 -10.30
CA HIS A 124 3.30 -11.21 -9.92
C HIS A 124 3.70 -10.14 -10.94
N LYS A 125 3.46 -10.38 -12.25
CA LYS A 125 3.66 -9.36 -13.29
C LYS A 125 2.76 -8.13 -13.07
N ARG A 126 1.50 -8.35 -12.73
CA ARG A 126 0.56 -7.26 -12.41
C ARG A 126 0.97 -6.50 -11.14
N LEU A 127 1.39 -7.21 -10.09
CA LEU A 127 1.92 -6.58 -8.88
C LEU A 127 3.18 -5.75 -9.19
N LYS A 128 4.11 -6.29 -9.99
CA LYS A 128 5.29 -5.57 -10.48
C LYS A 128 4.89 -4.28 -11.22
N SER A 129 3.91 -4.37 -12.14
CA SER A 129 3.35 -3.22 -12.85
C SER A 129 2.77 -2.16 -11.91
N LEU A 130 2.00 -2.58 -10.88
CA LEU A 130 1.47 -1.66 -9.86
C LEU A 130 2.58 -0.92 -9.13
N LEU A 131 3.62 -1.64 -8.68
CA LEU A 131 4.72 -1.06 -7.91
C LEU A 131 5.59 -0.12 -8.74
N ILE A 132 5.77 -0.39 -10.03
CA ILE A 132 6.49 0.48 -10.97
C ILE A 132 5.65 1.71 -11.37
N GLY A 133 4.32 1.62 -11.25
CA GLY A 133 3.40 2.69 -11.61
C GLY A 133 3.11 2.77 -13.13
N LYS A 134 3.14 1.63 -13.81
CA LYS A 134 2.78 1.51 -15.24
C LYS A 134 1.45 0.82 -15.41
#